data_a4486af2cd75c257bf09240fe9861b30
#
_entry.id   a4486af2cd75c257bf09240fe9861b30
#
_cell.length_a   1.000
_cell.length_b   1.000
_cell.length_c   1.000
_cell.angle_alpha   90.00
_cell.angle_beta   90.00
_cell.angle_gamma   90.00
#
_symmetry.space_group_name_H-M   'P 1'
#
loop_
_entity.id
_entity.type
_entity.pdbx_description
1 polymer ?
#
loop_
_entity_poly.entity_id
_entity_poly.type
_entity_poly.pdbx_seq_one_letter_code
_entity_poly.pdbx_strand_id
1 'polypeptide(L)'
;MPSLNLHWCLPILKGMGAGLVAMTVHEAAHVLAALALGIAVKKVGMGWKGMYTVRDHGTPGTNLLVSLAGPLMNLALILCWHWWPTFGLANLFVGGVNLLPIEGSDGARILRCWRQMHEEDLPVS
;
A
#
# COMPACT_ATOMS: atom_id res chain seq x y z
N MET A 1 20.51 -25.19 -28.16
CA MET A 1 20.12 -24.23 -27.15
C MET A 1 18.66 -23.86 -27.35
N PRO A 2 17.79 -24.07 -26.37
CA PRO A 2 16.43 -23.57 -26.51
C PRO A 2 16.51 -22.06 -26.60
N SER A 3 16.01 -21.50 -27.70
CA SER A 3 15.81 -20.05 -27.82
C SER A 3 14.90 -19.64 -26.69
N LEU A 4 15.38 -18.76 -25.80
CA LEU A 4 14.55 -18.05 -24.84
C LEU A 4 13.43 -17.40 -25.67
N ASN A 5 12.25 -17.99 -25.60
CA ASN A 5 11.09 -17.47 -26.30
C ASN A 5 10.76 -16.10 -25.70
N LEU A 6 11.17 -15.05 -26.39
CA LEU A 6 10.95 -13.65 -26.02
C LEU A 6 9.47 -13.36 -25.74
N HIS A 7 8.57 -14.19 -26.27
CA HIS A 7 7.13 -14.12 -26.03
C HIS A 7 6.72 -14.25 -24.56
N TRP A 8 7.48 -15.00 -23.75
CA TRP A 8 7.20 -15.15 -22.31
C TRP A 8 7.83 -14.03 -21.47
N CYS A 9 8.95 -13.46 -21.93
CA CYS A 9 9.64 -12.42 -21.19
C CYS A 9 8.86 -11.11 -21.17
N LEU A 10 8.19 -10.75 -22.26
CA LEU A 10 7.48 -9.48 -22.37
C LEU A 10 6.29 -9.36 -21.41
N PRO A 11 5.38 -10.35 -21.28
CA PRO A 11 4.32 -10.31 -20.29
C PRO A 11 4.83 -10.23 -18.85
N ILE A 12 5.91 -10.95 -18.54
CA ILE A 12 6.53 -10.92 -17.21
C ILE A 12 7.08 -9.53 -16.91
N LEU A 13 7.81 -8.92 -17.86
CA LEU A 13 8.35 -7.57 -17.70
C LEU A 13 7.24 -6.52 -17.56
N LYS A 14 6.15 -6.64 -18.32
CA LYS A 14 4.98 -5.78 -18.18
C LYS A 14 4.33 -5.90 -16.81
N GLY A 15 4.18 -7.13 -16.31
CA GLY A 15 3.63 -7.41 -14.98
C GLY A 15 4.50 -6.84 -13.88
N MET A 16 5.82 -7.01 -13.97
CA MET A 16 6.78 -6.45 -13.00
C MET A 16 6.74 -4.92 -13.00
N GLY A 17 6.72 -4.30 -14.18
CA GLY A 17 6.63 -2.85 -14.33
C GLY A 17 5.33 -2.31 -13.75
N ALA A 18 4.20 -2.93 -14.04
CA ALA A 18 2.90 -2.56 -13.50
C ALA A 18 2.86 -2.71 -11.98
N GLY A 19 3.42 -3.79 -11.44
CA GLY A 19 3.54 -4.03 -10.00
C GLY A 19 4.39 -2.97 -9.31
N LEU A 20 5.51 -2.60 -9.92
CA LEU A 20 6.40 -1.57 -9.39
C LEU A 20 5.71 -0.20 -9.35
N VAL A 21 4.98 0.18 -10.41
CA VAL A 21 4.19 1.41 -10.45
C VAL A 21 3.08 1.37 -9.40
N ALA A 22 2.37 0.25 -9.27
CA ALA A 22 1.31 0.09 -8.26
C ALA A 22 1.85 0.24 -6.83
N MET A 23 3.02 -0.32 -6.52
CA MET A 23 3.70 -0.16 -5.23
C MET A 23 4.13 1.29 -4.99
N THR A 24 4.68 1.95 -6.01
CA THR A 24 5.10 3.34 -5.91
C THR A 24 3.93 4.27 -5.63
N VAL A 25 2.82 4.09 -6.31
CA VAL A 25 1.58 4.84 -6.09
C VAL A 25 1.02 4.57 -4.70
N HIS A 26 1.07 3.33 -4.25
CA HIS A 26 0.65 2.92 -2.90
C HIS A 26 1.43 3.69 -1.82
N GLU A 27 2.75 3.68 -1.89
CA GLU A 27 3.60 4.40 -0.92
C GLU A 27 3.45 5.91 -1.04
N ALA A 28 3.31 6.44 -2.26
CA ALA A 28 3.05 7.86 -2.47
C ALA A 28 1.73 8.30 -1.82
N ALA A 29 0.70 7.47 -1.85
CA ALA A 29 -0.58 7.75 -1.18
C ALA A 29 -0.42 7.86 0.34
N HIS A 30 0.37 6.98 0.96
CA HIS A 30 0.70 7.08 2.39
C HIS A 30 1.43 8.39 2.72
N VAL A 31 2.42 8.75 1.92
CA VAL A 31 3.20 9.98 2.12
C VAL A 31 2.31 11.22 1.99
N LEU A 32 1.50 11.29 0.95
CA LEU A 32 0.60 12.41 0.72
C LEU A 32 -0.44 12.54 1.83
N ALA A 33 -1.02 11.44 2.29
CA ALA A 33 -1.96 11.44 3.40
C ALA A 33 -1.29 11.89 4.71
N ALA A 34 -0.08 11.42 4.99
CA ALA A 34 0.69 11.83 6.16
C ALA A 34 0.97 13.34 6.14
N LEU A 35 1.43 13.87 5.02
CA LEU A 35 1.70 15.30 4.85
C LEU A 35 0.42 16.14 4.97
N ALA A 36 -0.68 15.68 4.38
CA ALA A 36 -1.97 16.37 4.47
C ALA A 36 -2.50 16.43 5.92
N LEU A 37 -2.18 15.45 6.75
CA LEU A 37 -2.57 15.36 8.15
C LEU A 37 -1.53 15.97 9.10
N GLY A 38 -0.48 16.60 8.59
CA GLY A 38 0.56 17.24 9.38
C GLY A 38 1.55 16.28 10.04
N ILE A 39 1.64 15.04 9.57
CA ILE A 39 2.58 14.04 10.06
C ILE A 39 3.89 14.16 9.27
N ALA A 40 5.02 14.32 9.98
CA ALA A 40 6.32 14.42 9.33
C ALA A 40 6.77 13.08 8.76
N VAL A 41 7.13 13.07 7.48
CA VAL A 41 7.74 11.92 6.80
C VAL A 41 9.25 12.09 6.87
N LYS A 42 9.94 11.14 7.50
CA LYS A 42 11.37 11.19 7.74
C LYS A 42 12.18 10.54 6.62
N LYS A 43 11.67 9.44 6.07
CA LYS A 43 12.41 8.65 5.07
C LYS A 43 11.45 7.84 4.22
N VAL A 44 11.73 7.78 2.93
CA VAL A 44 11.14 6.84 1.99
C VAL A 44 12.27 6.03 1.39
N GLY A 45 12.14 4.72 1.36
CA GLY A 45 13.19 3.85 0.86
C GLY A 45 12.65 2.57 0.25
N MET A 46 13.57 1.75 -0.24
CA MET A 46 13.27 0.44 -0.80
C MET A 46 14.14 -0.61 -0.10
N GLY A 47 13.51 -1.67 0.37
CA GLY A 47 14.18 -2.81 0.98
C GLY A 47 13.79 -4.11 0.26
N TRP A 48 14.27 -5.22 0.79
CA TRP A 48 13.97 -6.55 0.24
C TRP A 48 12.47 -6.92 0.32
N LYS A 49 11.72 -6.32 1.24
CA LYS A 49 10.26 -6.48 1.36
C LYS A 49 9.45 -5.52 0.47
N GLY A 50 10.11 -4.65 -0.30
CA GLY A 50 9.52 -3.62 -1.13
C GLY A 50 9.77 -2.22 -0.62
N MET A 51 8.94 -1.26 -1.02
CA MET A 51 9.04 0.12 -0.57
C MET A 51 8.55 0.29 0.88
N TYR A 52 9.16 1.21 1.60
CA TYR A 52 8.76 1.54 2.96
C TYR A 52 8.86 3.05 3.23
N THR A 53 8.06 3.49 4.18
CA THR A 53 8.04 4.89 4.63
C THR A 53 8.24 4.93 6.14
N VAL A 54 9.17 5.75 6.60
CA VAL A 54 9.37 6.07 8.02
C VAL A 54 8.75 7.44 8.29
N ARG A 55 7.82 7.49 9.20
CA ARG A 55 7.12 8.72 9.58
C ARG A 55 6.91 8.81 11.09
N ASP A 56 6.62 10.02 11.56
CA ASP A 56 6.21 10.22 12.94
C ASP A 56 4.84 9.56 13.20
N HIS A 57 4.61 9.19 14.45
CA HIS A 57 3.31 8.69 14.87
C HIS A 57 2.35 9.86 15.14
N GLY A 58 1.16 9.77 14.57
CA GLY A 58 0.05 10.64 14.88
C GLY A 58 -0.88 10.03 15.92
N THR A 59 -2.09 10.58 16.02
CA THR A 59 -3.18 9.97 16.81
C THR A 59 -3.60 8.63 16.15
N PRO A 60 -4.27 7.72 16.90
CA PRO A 60 -4.78 6.48 16.28
C PRO A 60 -5.67 6.73 15.07
N GLY A 61 -6.51 7.76 15.11
CA GLY A 61 -7.37 8.13 13.97
C GLY A 61 -6.58 8.59 12.74
N THR A 62 -5.57 9.46 12.91
CA THR A 62 -4.73 9.90 11.80
C THR A 62 -3.86 8.77 11.25
N ASN A 63 -3.32 7.92 12.12
CA ASN A 63 -2.57 6.74 11.70
C ASN A 63 -3.44 5.77 10.89
N LEU A 64 -4.71 5.61 11.28
CA LEU A 64 -5.68 4.80 10.54
C LEU A 64 -5.88 5.35 9.13
N LEU A 65 -6.11 6.65 8.99
CA LEU A 65 -6.31 7.30 7.69
C LEU A 65 -5.08 7.16 6.79
N VAL A 66 -3.89 7.36 7.33
CA VAL A 66 -2.64 7.18 6.58
C VAL A 66 -2.48 5.73 6.13
N SER A 67 -2.74 4.77 7.01
CA SER A 67 -2.64 3.35 6.69
C SER A 67 -3.65 2.89 5.64
N LEU A 68 -4.84 3.50 5.62
CA LEU A 68 -5.87 3.22 4.61
C LEU A 68 -5.55 3.84 3.24
N ALA A 69 -4.80 4.93 3.21
CA ALA A 69 -4.57 5.70 1.98
C ALA A 69 -3.94 4.88 0.86
N GLY A 70 -2.93 4.05 1.18
CA GLY A 70 -2.26 3.19 0.20
C GLY A 70 -3.20 2.16 -0.43
N PRO A 71 -3.81 1.27 0.37
CA PRO A 71 -4.76 0.29 -0.14
C PRO A 71 -5.95 0.91 -0.86
N LEU A 72 -6.52 2.02 -0.36
CA LEU A 72 -7.64 2.70 -1.01
C LEU A 72 -7.24 3.26 -2.37
N MET A 73 -6.03 3.80 -2.51
CA MET A 73 -5.52 4.27 -3.80
C MET A 73 -5.40 3.11 -4.78
N ASN A 74 -4.86 1.97 -4.36
CA ASN A 74 -4.79 0.79 -5.21
C ASN A 74 -6.18 0.30 -5.63
N LEU A 75 -7.15 0.26 -4.72
CA LEU A 75 -8.51 -0.14 -5.02
C LEU A 75 -9.18 0.82 -6.01
N ALA A 76 -8.96 2.12 -5.87
CA ALA A 76 -9.44 3.12 -6.83
C ALA A 76 -8.81 2.91 -8.22
N LEU A 77 -7.53 2.58 -8.28
CA LEU A 77 -6.81 2.34 -9.54
C LEU A 77 -7.18 1.01 -10.21
N ILE A 78 -7.88 0.11 -9.55
CA ILE A 78 -8.49 -1.07 -10.20
C ILE A 78 -9.43 -0.64 -11.33
N LEU A 79 -10.07 0.53 -11.22
CA LEU A 79 -10.89 1.10 -12.27
C LEU A 79 -10.13 1.32 -13.58
N CYS A 80 -8.80 1.47 -13.52
CA CYS A 80 -7.95 1.53 -14.70
C CYS A 80 -7.86 0.21 -15.48
N TRP A 81 -8.44 -0.89 -14.95
CA TRP A 81 -8.54 -2.18 -15.64
C TRP A 81 -9.08 -2.04 -17.06
N HIS A 82 -10.03 -1.13 -17.27
CA HIS A 82 -10.64 -0.91 -18.57
C HIS A 82 -9.62 -0.46 -19.63
N TRP A 83 -8.66 0.37 -19.24
CA TRP A 83 -7.63 0.89 -20.16
C TRP A 83 -6.31 0.12 -20.10
N TRP A 84 -5.98 -0.39 -18.93
CA TRP A 84 -4.73 -1.12 -18.70
C TRP A 84 -4.96 -2.29 -17.73
N PRO A 85 -5.38 -3.46 -18.26
CA PRO A 85 -5.72 -4.62 -17.42
C PRO A 85 -4.59 -5.10 -16.51
N THR A 86 -3.36 -5.12 -17.00
CA THR A 86 -2.18 -5.54 -16.21
C THR A 86 -1.97 -4.64 -15.00
N PHE A 87 -2.14 -3.33 -15.17
CA PHE A 87 -2.02 -2.37 -14.08
C PHE A 87 -3.18 -2.49 -13.08
N GLY A 88 -4.41 -2.68 -13.56
CA GLY A 88 -5.57 -2.94 -12.69
C GLY A 88 -5.38 -4.19 -11.85
N LEU A 89 -4.89 -5.27 -12.44
CA LEU A 89 -4.59 -6.51 -11.72
C LEU A 89 -3.46 -6.34 -10.71
N ALA A 90 -2.41 -5.60 -11.06
CA ALA A 90 -1.32 -5.28 -10.15
C ALA A 90 -1.82 -4.48 -8.92
N ASN A 91 -2.70 -3.51 -9.13
CA ASN A 91 -3.31 -2.74 -8.03
C ASN A 91 -4.19 -3.61 -7.15
N LEU A 92 -4.97 -4.52 -7.72
CA LEU A 92 -5.76 -5.49 -6.95
C LEU A 92 -4.85 -6.35 -6.06
N PHE A 93 -3.76 -6.85 -6.61
CA PHE A 93 -2.81 -7.68 -5.87
C PHE A 93 -2.11 -6.90 -4.76
N VAL A 94 -1.54 -5.74 -5.08
CA VAL A 94 -0.82 -4.91 -4.11
C VAL A 94 -1.75 -4.43 -3.00
N GLY A 95 -2.93 -3.89 -3.35
CA GLY A 95 -3.91 -3.43 -2.38
C GLY A 95 -4.47 -4.57 -1.53
N GLY A 96 -4.81 -5.69 -2.15
CA GLY A 96 -5.36 -6.86 -1.46
C GLY A 96 -4.39 -7.49 -0.47
N VAL A 97 -3.13 -7.71 -0.88
CA VAL A 97 -2.09 -8.28 0.00
C VAL A 97 -1.79 -7.36 1.18
N ASN A 98 -1.76 -6.04 0.94
CA ASN A 98 -1.51 -5.07 2.02
C ASN A 98 -2.68 -4.95 3.01
N LEU A 99 -3.88 -5.36 2.65
CA LEU A 99 -5.03 -5.40 3.56
C LEU A 99 -5.08 -6.66 4.43
N LEU A 100 -4.29 -7.68 4.13
CA LEU A 100 -4.21 -8.87 4.97
C LEU A 100 -3.57 -8.51 6.32
N PRO A 101 -4.08 -9.06 7.45
CA PRO A 101 -3.56 -8.75 8.78
C PRO A 101 -2.27 -9.51 9.08
N ILE A 102 -1.25 -9.30 8.26
CA ILE A 102 0.08 -9.90 8.37
C ILE A 102 1.00 -8.87 9.03
N GLU A 103 1.89 -9.30 9.91
CA GLU A 103 2.85 -8.42 10.59
C GLU A 103 3.61 -7.54 9.59
N GLY A 104 3.63 -6.23 9.86
CA GLY A 104 4.25 -5.23 9.01
C GLY A 104 3.40 -4.74 7.84
N SER A 105 2.19 -5.29 7.63
CA SER A 105 1.28 -4.85 6.58
C SER A 105 0.39 -3.68 7.02
N ASP A 106 -0.21 -3.00 6.04
CA ASP A 106 -1.19 -1.95 6.33
C ASP A 106 -2.44 -2.49 7.02
N GLY A 107 -2.87 -3.71 6.66
CA GLY A 107 -3.99 -4.38 7.31
C GLY A 107 -3.77 -4.59 8.80
N ALA A 108 -2.56 -4.99 9.21
CA ALA A 108 -2.20 -5.11 10.62
C ALA A 108 -2.20 -3.76 11.34
N ARG A 109 -1.71 -2.72 10.69
CA ARG A 109 -1.72 -1.34 11.24
C ARG A 109 -3.12 -0.80 11.39
N ILE A 110 -3.97 -0.99 10.39
CA ILE A 110 -5.38 -0.60 10.40
C ILE A 110 -6.09 -1.26 11.59
N LEU A 111 -5.91 -2.56 11.75
CA LEU A 111 -6.52 -3.31 12.85
C LEU A 111 -6.04 -2.81 14.22
N ARG A 112 -4.75 -2.53 14.34
CA ARG A 112 -4.17 -1.99 15.58
C ARG A 112 -4.73 -0.61 15.91
N CYS A 113 -4.79 0.30 14.94
CA CYS A 113 -5.36 1.63 15.12
C CYS A 113 -6.84 1.57 15.49
N TRP A 114 -7.60 0.70 14.85
CA TRP A 114 -9.00 0.47 15.14
C TRP A 114 -9.22 0.02 16.58
N ARG A 115 -8.42 -0.94 17.04
CA ARG A 115 -8.47 -1.42 18.43
C ARG A 115 -8.13 -0.30 19.42
N GLN A 116 -7.08 0.47 19.16
CA GLN A 116 -6.71 1.59 20.03
C GLN A 116 -7.83 2.63 20.16
N MET A 117 -8.51 2.96 19.06
CA MET A 117 -9.64 3.88 19.08
C MET A 117 -10.79 3.36 19.94
N HIS A 118 -11.07 2.04 19.87
CA HIS A 118 -12.14 1.43 20.67
C HIS A 118 -11.78 1.31 22.15
N GLU A 119 -10.52 1.09 22.48
CA GLU A 119 -10.05 1.02 23.87
C GLU A 119 -10.12 2.40 24.55
N GLU A 120 -9.88 3.48 23.83
CA GLU A 120 -10.03 4.84 24.34
C GLU A 120 -11.49 5.22 24.66
N ASP A 121 -12.44 4.58 23.98
CA ASP A 121 -13.88 4.80 24.19
C ASP A 121 -14.45 3.97 25.35
N LEU A 122 -13.67 3.05 25.95
CA LEU A 122 -14.12 2.28 27.09
C LEU A 122 -14.12 3.12 28.37
N PRO A 123 -15.20 3.07 29.17
CA PRO A 123 -15.21 3.79 30.43
C PRO A 123 -14.11 3.28 31.35
N VAL A 124 -13.35 4.19 31.91
CA VAL A 124 -12.33 3.89 32.92
C VAL A 124 -13.06 3.37 34.16
N SER A 125 -12.94 2.07 34.38
CA SER A 125 -13.52 1.43 35.58
C SER A 125 -12.61 1.59 36.79
#